data_3ac95afdda4774ceeb5bcfca92ab22dd
#
_entry.id   3ac95afdda4774ceeb5bcfca92ab22dd
#
_cell.length_a   1.000
_cell.length_b   1.000
_cell.length_c   1.000
_cell.angle_alpha   90.00
_cell.angle_beta   90.00
_cell.angle_gamma   90.00
#
_symmetry.space_group_name_H-M   'P 1'
#
loop_
_entity.id
_entity.type
_entity.pdbx_description
1 polymer ?
#
loop_
_entity_poly.entity_id
_entity_poly.type
_entity_poly.pdbx_seq_one_letter_code
_entity_poly.pdbx_strand_id
1 'polypeptide(L)'
;LPLSWLYGGVVNLRNCLFDRNVLKQRSFDVPIICVGNITVGGTGKTPHIEHLIRLLSKRYKIAVLSRGYKRKSKGFRVVETDSRVQDVGDEPLQIKRKFPDTMVFVDANRVRAIERILSAERASHPNVILMDDGFQHRRVKPSLSILLVDSNRPVFEDKLLPAGLLREPLYGKNRAS
;
A
#
# COMPACT_ATOMS: atom_id res chain seq x y z
N LEU A 1 -18.86 -16.19 13.77
CA LEU A 1 -19.74 -15.07 13.36
C LEU A 1 -19.69 -13.87 14.32
N PRO A 2 -19.80 -13.98 15.68
CA PRO A 2 -19.79 -12.78 16.55
C PRO A 2 -18.48 -12.00 16.46
N LEU A 3 -17.34 -12.66 16.35
CA LEU A 3 -16.04 -11.99 16.20
C LEU A 3 -15.94 -11.19 14.90
N SER A 4 -16.55 -11.67 13.81
CA SER A 4 -16.56 -10.93 12.52
C SER A 4 -17.46 -9.69 12.60
N TRP A 5 -18.52 -9.71 13.37
CA TRP A 5 -19.35 -8.53 13.61
C TRP A 5 -18.62 -7.48 14.44
N LEU A 6 -17.91 -7.91 15.50
CA LEU A 6 -17.07 -7.03 16.30
C LEU A 6 -15.97 -6.40 15.45
N TYR A 7 -15.26 -7.22 14.68
CA TYR A 7 -14.23 -6.75 13.74
C TYR A 7 -14.82 -5.75 12.72
N GLY A 8 -15.96 -6.11 12.12
CA GLY A 8 -16.66 -5.24 11.18
C GLY A 8 -17.10 -3.90 11.81
N GLY A 9 -17.59 -3.94 13.03
CA GLY A 9 -17.95 -2.74 13.79
C GLY A 9 -16.76 -1.79 13.99
N VAL A 10 -15.61 -2.31 14.41
CA VAL A 10 -14.37 -1.54 14.59
C VAL A 10 -13.89 -0.93 13.26
N VAL A 11 -13.88 -1.73 12.19
CA VAL A 11 -13.46 -1.27 10.85
C VAL A 11 -14.44 -0.21 10.32
N ASN A 12 -15.76 -0.42 10.50
CA ASN A 12 -16.77 0.54 10.09
C ASN A 12 -16.64 1.87 10.85
N LEU A 13 -16.48 1.82 12.16
CA LEU A 13 -16.28 3.01 12.99
C LEU A 13 -15.02 3.78 12.51
N ARG A 14 -13.92 3.09 12.33
CA ARG A 14 -12.68 3.69 11.81
C ARG A 14 -12.91 4.34 10.45
N ASN A 15 -13.58 3.67 9.53
CA ASN A 15 -13.86 4.19 8.20
C ASN A 15 -14.79 5.41 8.26
N CYS A 16 -15.83 5.36 9.08
CA CYS A 16 -16.74 6.49 9.31
C CYS A 16 -16.01 7.73 9.86
N LEU A 17 -15.04 7.53 10.79
CA LEU A 17 -14.23 8.62 11.32
C LEU A 17 -13.35 9.29 10.25
N PHE A 18 -12.83 8.52 9.28
CA PHE A 18 -12.14 9.07 8.11
C PHE A 18 -13.10 9.78 7.15
N ASP A 19 -14.26 9.20 6.88
CA ASP A 19 -15.25 9.76 5.94
C ASP A 19 -15.82 11.09 6.45
N ARG A 20 -15.93 11.21 7.79
CA ARG A 20 -16.34 12.46 8.46
C ARG A 20 -15.21 13.44 8.76
N ASN A 21 -13.98 13.18 8.25
CA ASN A 21 -12.78 13.98 8.49
C ASN A 21 -12.38 14.15 9.97
N VAL A 22 -12.89 13.33 10.88
CA VAL A 22 -12.44 13.27 12.29
C VAL A 22 -11.02 12.72 12.35
N LEU A 23 -10.75 11.65 11.60
CA LEU A 23 -9.40 11.19 11.34
C LEU A 23 -8.91 11.84 10.03
N LYS A 24 -7.86 12.65 10.14
CA LYS A 24 -7.34 13.41 9.01
C LYS A 24 -6.57 12.52 8.04
N GLN A 25 -6.82 12.74 6.75
CA GLN A 25 -6.01 12.24 5.65
C GLN A 25 -5.01 13.33 5.22
N ARG A 26 -3.83 12.93 4.79
CA ARG A 26 -2.79 13.83 4.33
C ARG A 26 -2.57 13.65 2.83
N SER A 27 -2.65 14.74 2.10
CA SER A 27 -2.25 14.83 0.68
C SER A 27 -0.80 15.28 0.59
N PHE A 28 -0.15 14.96 -0.52
CA PHE A 28 1.22 15.35 -0.83
C PHE A 28 1.28 15.90 -2.25
N ASP A 29 2.25 16.77 -2.53
CA ASP A 29 2.41 17.39 -3.85
C ASP A 29 2.88 16.39 -4.93
N VAL A 30 3.44 15.25 -4.52
CA VAL A 30 3.80 14.15 -5.41
C VAL A 30 2.59 13.24 -5.65
N PRO A 31 2.27 12.87 -6.89
CA PRO A 31 1.22 11.90 -7.17
C PRO A 31 1.51 10.55 -6.51
N ILE A 32 0.49 10.01 -5.84
CA ILE A 32 0.56 8.72 -5.16
C ILE A 32 -0.44 7.76 -5.81
N ILE A 33 0.06 6.66 -6.35
CA ILE A 33 -0.77 5.58 -6.87
C ILE A 33 -0.77 4.46 -5.82
N CYS A 34 -1.93 4.19 -5.26
CA CYS A 34 -2.12 3.12 -4.29
C CYS A 34 -2.58 1.85 -5.02
N VAL A 35 -1.85 0.76 -4.86
CA VAL A 35 -2.27 -0.57 -5.29
C VAL A 35 -2.57 -1.40 -4.05
N GLY A 36 -3.75 -2.00 -4.00
CA GLY A 36 -4.15 -2.78 -2.85
C GLY A 36 -5.33 -3.70 -3.13
N ASN A 37 -5.79 -4.35 -2.09
CA ASN A 37 -6.95 -5.21 -2.11
C ASN A 37 -7.75 -5.07 -0.81
N ILE A 38 -8.97 -5.59 -0.80
CA ILE A 38 -9.82 -5.65 0.40
C ILE A 38 -9.89 -7.04 1.02
N THR A 39 -9.17 -8.02 0.46
CA THR A 39 -9.12 -9.40 0.96
C THR A 39 -7.74 -9.74 1.51
N VAL A 40 -7.65 -10.75 2.37
CA VAL A 40 -6.39 -11.39 2.72
C VAL A 40 -6.04 -12.38 1.62
N GLY A 41 -4.76 -12.46 1.24
CA GLY A 41 -4.25 -13.41 0.26
C GLY A 41 -3.54 -12.74 -0.93
N GLY A 42 -3.04 -13.57 -1.83
CA GLY A 42 -2.29 -13.16 -3.01
C GLY A 42 -3.22 -12.74 -4.15
N THR A 43 -3.52 -11.45 -4.26
CA THR A 43 -4.32 -10.89 -5.36
C THR A 43 -3.45 -10.34 -6.50
N GLY A 44 -2.18 -10.74 -6.57
CA GLY A 44 -1.28 -10.29 -7.63
C GLY A 44 -0.77 -8.85 -7.48
N LYS A 45 -0.72 -8.28 -6.27
CA LYS A 45 -0.23 -6.90 -6.05
C LYS A 45 1.17 -6.68 -6.61
N THR A 46 2.11 -7.55 -6.30
CA THR A 46 3.50 -7.42 -6.74
C THR A 46 3.64 -7.39 -8.27
N PRO A 47 3.03 -8.29 -9.06
CA PRO A 47 3.00 -8.20 -10.51
C PRO A 47 2.42 -6.88 -11.05
N HIS A 48 1.39 -6.33 -10.41
CA HIS A 48 0.82 -5.04 -10.83
C HIS A 48 1.75 -3.87 -10.52
N ILE A 49 2.40 -3.84 -9.35
CA ILE A 49 3.45 -2.86 -9.04
C ILE A 49 4.58 -2.95 -10.06
N GLU A 50 5.06 -4.14 -10.39
CA GLU A 50 6.08 -4.34 -11.41
C GLU A 50 5.65 -3.85 -12.80
N HIS A 51 4.38 -4.09 -13.16
CA HIS A 51 3.82 -3.58 -14.41
C HIS A 51 3.80 -2.05 -14.44
N LEU A 52 3.36 -1.41 -13.36
CA LEU A 52 3.37 0.05 -13.23
C LEU A 52 4.79 0.62 -13.28
N ILE A 53 5.78 -0.04 -12.67
CA ILE A 53 7.18 0.37 -12.78
C ILE A 53 7.61 0.36 -14.24
N ARG A 54 7.39 -0.74 -14.99
CA ARG A 54 7.76 -0.83 -16.41
C ARG A 54 7.08 0.23 -17.28
N LEU A 55 5.82 0.52 -16.99
CA LEU A 55 5.02 1.49 -17.73
C LEU A 55 5.53 2.92 -17.51
N LEU A 56 5.80 3.27 -16.25
CA LEU A 56 6.06 4.65 -15.84
C LEU A 56 7.54 5.03 -15.84
N SER A 57 8.47 4.08 -15.61
CA SER A 57 9.91 4.34 -15.48
C SER A 57 10.56 4.97 -16.71
N LYS A 58 9.93 4.81 -17.89
CA LYS A 58 10.41 5.44 -19.13
C LYS A 58 10.31 6.97 -19.12
N ARG A 59 9.45 7.55 -18.27
CA ARG A 59 9.17 8.99 -18.25
C ARG A 59 9.28 9.61 -16.86
N TYR A 60 9.19 8.81 -15.82
CA TYR A 60 9.07 9.28 -14.45
C TYR A 60 10.07 8.58 -13.52
N LYS A 61 10.61 9.34 -12.58
CA LYS A 61 11.38 8.81 -11.47
C LYS A 61 10.41 8.22 -10.43
N ILE A 62 10.50 6.93 -10.18
CA ILE A 62 9.53 6.19 -9.39
C ILE A 62 10.10 5.85 -8.02
N ALA A 63 9.29 6.00 -6.99
CA ALA A 63 9.51 5.40 -5.68
C ALA A 63 8.42 4.36 -5.40
N VAL A 64 8.82 3.20 -4.91
CA VAL A 64 7.90 2.19 -4.37
C VAL A 64 7.96 2.25 -2.85
N LEU A 65 6.79 2.34 -2.21
CA LEU A 65 6.66 2.36 -0.76
C LEU A 65 5.82 1.17 -0.29
N SER A 66 6.46 0.21 0.35
CA SER A 66 5.83 -0.97 0.93
C SER A 66 5.84 -0.96 2.46
N ARG A 67 5.09 -1.85 3.08
CA ARG A 67 5.12 -2.07 4.53
C ARG A 67 6.38 -2.80 4.97
N GLY A 68 6.92 -3.66 4.11
CA GLY A 68 7.93 -4.63 4.49
C GLY A 68 7.32 -5.71 5.39
N TYR A 69 6.38 -6.49 4.84
CA TYR A 69 5.71 -7.57 5.58
C TYR A 69 6.72 -8.57 6.14
N LYS A 70 6.52 -9.02 7.38
CA LYS A 70 7.39 -9.96 8.12
C LYS A 70 8.83 -9.49 8.38
N ARG A 71 9.21 -8.26 8.06
CA ARG A 71 10.54 -7.76 8.43
C ARG A 71 10.68 -7.63 9.95
N LYS A 72 11.89 -7.85 10.46
CA LYS A 72 12.24 -7.69 11.87
C LYS A 72 12.56 -6.23 12.23
N SER A 73 13.04 -5.47 11.26
CA SER A 73 13.41 -4.07 11.44
C SER A 73 12.18 -3.17 11.64
N LYS A 74 12.36 -2.03 12.30
CA LYS A 74 11.31 -1.02 12.49
C LYS A 74 11.70 0.29 11.81
N GLY A 75 10.69 1.15 11.58
CA GLY A 75 10.88 2.48 11.02
C GLY A 75 11.14 2.50 9.52
N PHE A 76 11.55 3.64 9.02
CA PHE A 76 11.86 3.88 7.62
C PHE A 76 13.19 3.25 7.23
N ARG A 77 13.23 2.56 6.10
CA ARG A 77 14.45 2.04 5.50
C ARG A 77 14.42 2.18 3.99
N VAL A 78 15.59 2.46 3.43
CA VAL A 78 15.86 2.32 2.00
C VAL A 78 16.14 0.85 1.73
N VAL A 79 15.67 0.35 0.60
CA VAL A 79 15.91 -1.03 0.16
C VAL A 79 16.97 -1.00 -0.93
N GLU A 80 18.09 -1.66 -0.68
CA GLU A 80 19.16 -1.84 -1.64
C GLU A 80 19.21 -3.29 -2.14
N THR A 81 19.91 -3.55 -3.23
CA THR A 81 19.96 -4.88 -3.87
C THR A 81 20.60 -5.95 -2.97
N ASP A 82 21.49 -5.54 -2.07
CA ASP A 82 22.19 -6.35 -1.07
C ASP A 82 21.50 -6.38 0.30
N SER A 83 20.38 -5.66 0.46
CA SER A 83 19.61 -5.66 1.70
C SER A 83 19.21 -7.08 2.10
N ARG A 84 19.13 -7.32 3.43
CA ARG A 84 18.68 -8.62 3.95
C ARG A 84 17.15 -8.67 3.98
N VAL A 85 16.57 -9.80 3.58
CA VAL A 85 15.11 -10.03 3.62
C VAL A 85 14.53 -9.71 5.01
N GLN A 86 15.21 -10.11 6.08
CA GLN A 86 14.75 -9.86 7.45
C GLN A 86 14.68 -8.36 7.82
N ASP A 87 15.37 -7.49 7.09
CA ASP A 87 15.41 -6.05 7.37
C ASP A 87 14.40 -5.26 6.55
N VAL A 88 14.06 -5.73 5.35
CA VAL A 88 13.23 -4.99 4.39
C VAL A 88 11.98 -5.74 3.94
N GLY A 89 11.94 -7.07 4.10
CA GLY A 89 10.89 -7.95 3.58
C GLY A 89 11.24 -8.52 2.20
N ASP A 90 10.64 -9.63 1.83
CA ASP A 90 10.91 -10.35 0.60
C ASP A 90 10.38 -9.61 -0.65
N GLU A 91 9.12 -9.17 -0.65
CA GLU A 91 8.52 -8.46 -1.79
C GLU A 91 9.25 -7.16 -2.17
N PRO A 92 9.56 -6.24 -1.22
CA PRO A 92 10.32 -5.03 -1.55
C PRO A 92 11.73 -5.34 -2.07
N LEU A 93 12.40 -6.35 -1.53
CA LEU A 93 13.72 -6.76 -2.00
C LEU A 93 13.65 -7.37 -3.40
N GLN A 94 12.63 -8.18 -3.70
CA GLN A 94 12.39 -8.71 -5.04
C GLN A 94 12.20 -7.59 -6.05
N ILE A 95 11.39 -6.58 -5.73
CA ILE A 95 11.18 -5.39 -6.58
C ILE A 95 12.52 -4.68 -6.82
N LYS A 96 13.30 -4.41 -5.76
CA LYS A 96 14.59 -3.70 -5.88
C LYS A 96 15.59 -4.46 -6.74
N ARG A 97 15.70 -5.78 -6.57
CA ARG A 97 16.60 -6.62 -7.38
C ARG A 97 16.21 -6.68 -8.85
N LYS A 98 14.89 -6.67 -9.13
CA LYS A 98 14.35 -6.71 -10.50
C LYS A 98 14.42 -5.35 -11.20
N PHE A 99 14.34 -4.27 -10.44
CA PHE A 99 14.38 -2.89 -10.91
C PHE A 99 15.41 -2.07 -10.10
N PRO A 100 16.72 -2.27 -10.35
CA PRO A 100 17.78 -1.66 -9.54
C PRO A 100 17.74 -0.13 -9.50
N ASP A 101 17.30 0.50 -10.58
CA ASP A 101 17.21 1.97 -10.69
C ASP A 101 15.98 2.56 -9.99
N THR A 102 15.02 1.72 -9.60
CA THR A 102 13.83 2.18 -8.88
C THR A 102 14.15 2.39 -7.40
N MET A 103 13.73 3.53 -6.86
CA MET A 103 13.80 3.77 -5.43
C MET A 103 12.77 2.89 -4.71
N VAL A 104 13.22 2.10 -3.72
CA VAL A 104 12.33 1.25 -2.94
C VAL A 104 12.50 1.55 -1.46
N PHE A 105 11.39 1.77 -0.77
CA PHE A 105 11.35 2.12 0.64
C PHE A 105 10.37 1.26 1.41
N VAL A 106 10.65 1.05 2.69
CA VAL A 106 9.74 0.33 3.60
C VAL A 106 9.53 1.10 4.89
N ASP A 107 8.27 1.25 5.26
CA ASP A 107 7.84 1.75 6.57
C ASP A 107 6.39 1.35 6.85
N ALA A 108 6.07 0.97 8.09
CA ALA A 108 4.69 0.76 8.51
C ALA A 108 3.89 2.08 8.55
N ASN A 109 4.54 3.21 8.85
CA ASN A 109 3.95 4.55 8.82
C ASN A 109 4.21 5.21 7.46
N ARG A 110 3.23 5.12 6.56
CA ARG A 110 3.31 5.64 5.19
C ARG A 110 3.47 7.17 5.14
N VAL A 111 2.80 7.89 6.04
CA VAL A 111 2.90 9.37 6.10
C VAL A 111 4.35 9.76 6.40
N ARG A 112 4.94 9.21 7.48
CA ARG A 112 6.34 9.45 7.82
C ARG A 112 7.30 9.07 6.70
N ALA A 113 7.02 7.96 6.02
CA ALA A 113 7.87 7.52 4.91
C ALA A 113 7.86 8.51 3.76
N ILE A 114 6.68 8.99 3.35
CA ILE A 114 6.56 9.96 2.27
C ILE A 114 7.24 11.28 2.66
N GLU A 115 7.05 11.74 3.90
CA GLU A 115 7.76 12.94 4.41
C GLU A 115 9.27 12.79 4.30
N ARG A 116 9.83 11.63 4.69
CA ARG A 116 11.27 11.36 4.57
C ARG A 116 11.75 11.28 3.13
N ILE A 117 10.96 10.67 2.23
CA ILE A 117 11.29 10.63 0.80
C ILE A 117 11.35 12.05 0.23
N LEU A 118 10.43 12.92 0.65
CA LEU A 118 10.34 14.29 0.18
C LEU A 118 11.21 15.29 0.97
N SER A 119 11.87 14.87 2.06
CA SER A 119 12.83 15.70 2.80
C SER A 119 14.25 15.64 2.22
N ALA A 120 14.51 14.74 1.26
CA ALA A 120 15.77 14.71 0.52
C ALA A 120 15.91 15.94 -0.38
N GLU A 121 17.04 16.12 -1.04
CA GLU A 121 17.20 17.18 -2.02
C GLU A 121 16.18 17.03 -3.16
N ARG A 122 15.60 18.15 -3.59
CA ARG A 122 14.52 18.18 -4.59
C ARG A 122 14.87 17.46 -5.90
N ALA A 123 16.14 17.49 -6.29
CA ALA A 123 16.65 16.76 -7.45
C ALA A 123 16.52 15.23 -7.32
N SER A 124 16.45 14.73 -6.08
CA SER A 124 16.30 13.31 -5.77
C SER A 124 14.85 12.88 -5.58
N HIS A 125 13.88 13.81 -5.59
CA HIS A 125 12.47 13.47 -5.40
C HIS A 125 11.94 12.56 -6.53
N PRO A 126 11.09 11.58 -6.19
CA PRO A 126 10.34 10.85 -7.21
C PRO A 126 9.28 11.75 -7.85
N ASN A 127 8.95 11.48 -9.11
CA ASN A 127 7.82 12.10 -9.79
C ASN A 127 6.50 11.42 -9.42
N VAL A 128 6.55 10.16 -8.98
CA VAL A 128 5.40 9.37 -8.56
C VAL A 128 5.79 8.36 -7.48
N ILE A 129 4.91 8.15 -6.52
CA ILE A 129 5.05 7.12 -5.48
C ILE A 129 4.02 6.02 -5.72
N LEU A 130 4.49 4.79 -5.91
CA LEU A 130 3.65 3.59 -5.93
C LEU A 130 3.55 3.05 -4.50
N MET A 131 2.37 3.10 -3.90
CA MET A 131 2.13 2.61 -2.54
C MET A 131 1.58 1.18 -2.61
N ASP A 132 2.41 0.23 -2.23
CA ASP A 132 2.07 -1.19 -2.21
C ASP A 132 1.31 -1.57 -0.93
N ASP A 133 0.24 -2.37 -1.11
CA ASP A 133 -0.71 -2.81 -0.04
C ASP A 133 -1.17 -1.64 0.84
N GLY A 134 -1.52 -0.52 0.18
CA GLY A 134 -1.84 0.73 0.86
C GLY A 134 -3.34 0.99 1.08
N PHE A 135 -4.23 0.15 0.55
CA PHE A 135 -5.67 0.44 0.49
C PHE A 135 -6.33 0.67 1.87
N GLN A 136 -5.89 -0.06 2.91
CA GLN A 136 -6.33 0.14 4.28
C GLN A 136 -5.63 1.31 4.99
N HIS A 137 -4.58 1.90 4.37
CA HIS A 137 -3.77 2.94 5.02
C HIS A 137 -4.33 4.34 4.76
N ARG A 138 -5.56 4.61 5.23
CA ARG A 138 -6.36 5.80 4.95
C ARG A 138 -5.78 7.14 5.42
N ARG A 139 -4.68 7.15 6.18
CA ARG A 139 -3.99 8.41 6.58
C ARG A 139 -3.29 9.11 5.42
N VAL A 140 -2.98 8.41 4.35
CA VAL A 140 -2.49 8.98 3.09
C VAL A 140 -3.67 9.05 2.13
N LYS A 141 -3.87 10.22 1.51
CA LYS A 141 -4.85 10.38 0.42
C LYS A 141 -4.12 10.17 -0.90
N PRO A 142 -4.33 9.06 -1.60
CA PRO A 142 -3.72 8.81 -2.90
C PRO A 142 -4.37 9.68 -3.98
N SER A 143 -3.65 9.91 -5.08
CA SER A 143 -4.16 10.54 -6.30
C SER A 143 -4.94 9.56 -7.15
N LEU A 144 -4.56 8.27 -7.11
CA LEU A 144 -5.21 7.16 -7.80
C LEU A 144 -5.19 5.92 -6.91
N SER A 145 -6.32 5.22 -6.80
CA SER A 145 -6.44 3.97 -6.05
C SER A 145 -6.85 2.82 -6.95
N ILE A 146 -5.95 1.85 -7.11
CA ILE A 146 -6.19 0.63 -7.88
C ILE A 146 -6.53 -0.50 -6.91
N LEU A 147 -7.76 -1.00 -7.01
CA LEU A 147 -8.22 -2.12 -6.22
C LEU A 147 -8.15 -3.41 -7.03
N LEU A 148 -7.36 -4.36 -6.54
CA LEU A 148 -7.23 -5.67 -7.15
C LEU A 148 -8.23 -6.66 -6.55
N VAL A 149 -8.93 -7.36 -7.44
CA VAL A 149 -9.89 -8.41 -7.08
C VAL A 149 -9.49 -9.68 -7.82
N ASP A 150 -9.47 -10.81 -7.12
CA ASP A 150 -9.25 -12.11 -7.73
C ASP A 150 -10.53 -12.56 -8.46
N SER A 151 -10.42 -12.78 -9.77
CA SER A 151 -11.55 -13.24 -10.59
C SER A 151 -12.09 -14.61 -10.20
N ASN A 152 -11.20 -15.47 -9.66
CA ASN A 152 -11.59 -16.82 -9.20
C ASN A 152 -12.26 -16.79 -7.82
N ARG A 153 -12.22 -15.63 -7.15
CA ARG A 153 -12.76 -15.45 -5.80
C ARG A 153 -13.48 -14.11 -5.67
N PRO A 154 -14.73 -14.05 -6.10
CA PRO A 154 -15.52 -12.82 -6.05
C PRO A 154 -15.68 -12.31 -4.62
N VAL A 155 -15.32 -11.04 -4.40
CA VAL A 155 -15.35 -10.41 -3.05
C VAL A 155 -16.74 -10.26 -2.45
N PHE A 156 -17.79 -10.27 -3.29
CA PHE A 156 -19.18 -10.13 -2.85
C PHE A 156 -19.75 -11.40 -2.21
N GLU A 157 -19.08 -12.54 -2.37
CA GLU A 157 -19.46 -13.81 -1.72
C GLU A 157 -18.71 -14.05 -0.41
N ASP A 158 -17.70 -13.20 -0.10
CA ASP A 158 -16.83 -13.41 1.04
C ASP A 158 -17.32 -12.66 2.29
N LYS A 159 -16.85 -13.09 3.45
CA LYS A 159 -17.20 -12.54 4.77
C LYS A 159 -16.01 -11.80 5.37
N LEU A 160 -16.32 -10.91 6.31
CA LEU A 160 -15.28 -10.24 7.09
C LEU A 160 -14.49 -11.23 7.95
N LEU A 161 -13.21 -10.90 8.16
CA LEU A 161 -12.36 -11.60 9.12
C LEU A 161 -13.04 -11.71 10.50
N PRO A 162 -12.85 -12.81 11.23
CA PRO A 162 -12.12 -14.03 10.85
C PRO A 162 -12.99 -15.08 10.15
N ALA A 163 -14.27 -14.83 9.89
CA ALA A 163 -15.18 -15.80 9.26
C ALA A 163 -14.98 -15.94 7.75
N GLY A 164 -14.36 -14.99 7.10
CA GLY A 164 -13.96 -14.98 5.72
C GLY A 164 -12.61 -14.26 5.57
N LEU A 165 -12.32 -13.74 4.39
CA LEU A 165 -11.04 -13.09 4.11
C LEU A 165 -11.13 -11.58 3.88
N LEU A 166 -12.32 -10.97 3.98
CA LEU A 166 -12.45 -9.53 3.83
C LEU A 166 -11.78 -8.79 5.00
N ARG A 167 -10.85 -7.90 4.67
CA ARG A 167 -10.17 -6.97 5.62
C ARG A 167 -11.07 -5.80 5.99
N GLU A 168 -12.08 -5.51 5.18
CA GLU A 168 -13.02 -4.42 5.35
C GLU A 168 -14.33 -4.69 4.59
N PRO A 169 -15.43 -4.01 4.94
CA PRO A 169 -16.70 -4.18 4.25
C PRO A 169 -16.63 -3.82 2.77
N LEU A 170 -17.49 -4.42 1.96
CA LEU A 170 -17.50 -4.27 0.50
C LEU A 170 -17.63 -2.82 0.03
N TYR A 171 -18.32 -1.96 0.77
CA TYR A 171 -18.42 -0.54 0.41
C TYR A 171 -17.05 0.16 0.39
N GLY A 172 -16.04 -0.41 1.06
CA GLY A 172 -14.66 0.06 0.98
C GLY A 172 -14.12 0.15 -0.45
N LYS A 173 -14.62 -0.69 -1.37
CA LYS A 173 -14.28 -0.65 -2.80
C LYS A 173 -14.57 0.70 -3.45
N ASN A 174 -15.56 1.45 -2.95
CA ASN A 174 -15.94 2.76 -3.50
C ASN A 174 -14.85 3.84 -3.36
N ARG A 175 -13.75 3.54 -2.66
CA ARG A 175 -12.56 4.39 -2.59
C ARG A 175 -11.58 4.14 -3.74
N ALA A 176 -11.79 3.10 -4.54
CA ALA A 176 -11.05 2.91 -5.78
C ALA A 176 -11.47 3.96 -6.81
N SER A 177 -10.51 4.39 -7.61
CA SER A 177 -10.69 5.39 -8.65
C SER A 177 -11.02 4.72 -9.98
#